data_546e92b1562c384f90b1f69486488d58
#
_entry.id   546e92b1562c384f90b1f69486488d58
#
_cell.length_a   1.000
_cell.length_b   1.000
_cell.length_c   1.000
_cell.angle_alpha   90.00
_cell.angle_beta   90.00
_cell.angle_gamma   90.00
#
_symmetry.space_group_name_H-M   'P 1'
#
loop_
_entity.id
_entity.type
_entity.pdbx_description
1 polymer ?
#
loop_
_entity_poly.entity_id
_entity_poly.type
_entity_poly.pdbx_seq_one_letter_code
_entity_poly.pdbx_strand_id
1 'polypeptide(L)'
;MSNKKIIFILIGIYLSVTSVFADEQINDEISYVTEFASLNNNIAAASLVWTLNTQTKEQSRKLQAFLAAKISGPIGNKSVREIIDFRIINDINFSIEATPKHLILTVQSPKENFKIAAQHANEILQNNVINNIWLKRKNHSYRNISSTQLRTPKLVESELINYVLYTGTVKALEKDMINLEISRRPNQIILNAKDFDFEEVPNILLKGLTNYDAILNNEPVKPFFDLPNGIIHLADEKSSETLIFAGTVQKFKTLSHQAEANTLFKYMGYGAGSEMFRIIRQEKRASYDPRSHFTQISDQLALTGLSATVASEKWSEIYDLIFDIYNNTRFGLNTEKGMKNSYNTMINELISNLRRKPNWLVKRYLELHPNKPPDTFINLKLIDASFELSLPEINIMAKEILPEPSKLISIIIGGKINSKIKDNNKFYCQLPKNQPIEFCLKKLSVAQDLF
;
A
#
# COMPACT_ATOMS: atom_id res chain seq x y z
N MET A 1 -28.69 7.67 -21.87
CA MET A 1 -28.56 8.50 -20.65
C MET A 1 -27.09 8.59 -20.31
N SER A 2 -26.53 9.81 -20.29
CA SER A 2 -25.10 10.05 -20.11
C SER A 2 -24.63 9.54 -18.75
N ASN A 3 -23.46 8.82 -18.71
CA ASN A 3 -22.81 8.36 -17.49
C ASN A 3 -22.61 9.48 -16.45
N LYS A 4 -22.55 10.75 -16.89
CA LYS A 4 -22.52 11.92 -16.01
C LYS A 4 -23.73 12.01 -15.06
N LYS A 5 -24.93 11.62 -15.47
CA LYS A 5 -26.13 11.67 -14.63
C LYS A 5 -26.13 10.62 -13.52
N ILE A 6 -25.56 9.45 -13.76
CA ILE A 6 -25.42 8.38 -12.75
C ILE A 6 -24.37 8.79 -11.69
N ILE A 7 -23.30 9.45 -12.14
CA ILE A 7 -22.23 9.96 -11.28
C ILE A 7 -22.76 11.09 -10.37
N PHE A 8 -23.55 12.02 -10.92
CA PHE A 8 -24.16 13.09 -10.13
C PHE A 8 -25.13 12.56 -9.07
N ILE A 9 -25.84 11.46 -9.35
CA ILE A 9 -26.73 10.82 -8.37
C ILE A 9 -25.94 10.19 -7.23
N LEU A 10 -24.78 9.57 -7.50
CA LEU A 10 -23.90 9.02 -6.47
C LEU A 10 -23.21 10.12 -5.63
N ILE A 11 -22.81 11.22 -6.25
CA ILE A 11 -22.26 12.40 -5.57
C ILE A 11 -23.37 13.16 -4.83
N GLY A 12 -24.55 13.30 -5.41
CA GLY A 12 -25.71 13.95 -4.77
C GLY A 12 -26.18 13.23 -3.50
N ILE A 13 -26.09 11.90 -3.45
CA ILE A 13 -26.38 11.12 -2.24
C ILE A 13 -25.30 11.33 -1.17
N TYR A 14 -24.06 11.63 -1.57
CA TYR A 14 -22.98 11.91 -0.64
C TYR A 14 -23.00 13.33 -0.06
N LEU A 15 -23.41 14.31 -0.85
CA LEU A 15 -23.50 15.71 -0.42
C LEU A 15 -24.72 16.02 0.46
N SER A 16 -25.73 15.14 0.46
CA SER A 16 -26.90 15.30 1.33
C SER A 16 -26.73 14.67 2.72
N VAL A 17 -25.64 13.95 2.97
CA VAL A 17 -25.28 13.52 4.32
C VAL A 17 -24.52 14.67 4.98
N THR A 18 -25.25 15.59 5.59
CA THR A 18 -24.69 16.55 6.54
C THR A 18 -23.84 15.75 7.53
N SER A 19 -22.53 15.93 7.45
CA SER A 19 -21.61 15.47 8.47
C SER A 19 -21.97 16.18 9.78
N VAL A 20 -22.65 15.47 10.66
CA VAL A 20 -22.71 15.87 12.06
C VAL A 20 -21.31 15.61 12.60
N PHE A 21 -20.48 16.63 12.56
CA PHE A 21 -19.23 16.64 13.31
C PHE A 21 -19.61 16.89 14.75
N ALA A 22 -19.59 15.87 15.56
CA ALA A 22 -19.46 16.04 16.99
C ALA A 22 -17.96 16.24 17.27
N ASP A 23 -17.48 17.48 17.19
CA ASP A 23 -16.29 17.93 17.87
C ASP A 23 -16.59 17.96 19.38
N GLU A 24 -16.77 16.79 19.99
CA GLU A 24 -16.67 16.71 21.43
C GLU A 24 -15.18 16.63 21.78
N GLN A 25 -14.64 17.77 22.23
CA GLN A 25 -13.45 17.81 23.08
C GLN A 25 -13.72 16.95 24.32
N ILE A 26 -13.45 15.67 24.21
CA ILE A 26 -13.35 14.78 25.36
C ILE A 26 -11.97 15.02 25.95
N ASN A 27 -11.87 15.73 27.06
CA ASN A 27 -10.69 15.97 27.94
C ASN A 27 -9.31 15.65 27.36
N ASP A 28 -8.34 16.50 27.58
CA ASP A 28 -6.92 16.54 27.10
C ASP A 28 -6.11 15.21 27.12
N GLU A 29 -6.72 14.08 27.39
CA GLU A 29 -6.10 12.76 27.53
C GLU A 29 -6.52 11.75 26.43
N ILE A 30 -7.30 12.12 25.40
CA ILE A 30 -8.00 11.13 24.58
C ILE A 30 -7.61 11.17 23.10
N SER A 31 -7.52 9.96 22.55
CA SER A 31 -7.43 9.67 21.14
C SER A 31 -8.50 10.43 20.33
N TYR A 32 -8.12 11.13 19.30
CA TYR A 32 -9.07 11.75 18.36
C TYR A 32 -9.97 10.67 17.75
N VAL A 33 -11.28 10.90 17.78
CA VAL A 33 -12.28 10.04 17.13
C VAL A 33 -12.72 10.68 15.84
N THR A 34 -12.74 9.92 14.77
CA THR A 34 -13.18 10.36 13.46
C THR A 34 -14.15 9.37 12.88
N GLU A 35 -15.29 9.84 12.42
CA GLU A 35 -16.30 9.01 11.80
C GLU A 35 -16.35 9.21 10.29
N PHE A 36 -16.51 8.10 9.56
CA PHE A 36 -16.69 8.11 8.12
C PHE A 36 -17.94 7.34 7.71
N ALA A 37 -18.72 7.91 6.83
CA ALA A 37 -19.80 7.19 6.19
C ALA A 37 -19.23 6.12 5.25
N SER A 38 -19.65 4.87 5.44
CA SER A 38 -19.33 3.77 4.53
C SER A 38 -20.34 3.66 3.41
N LEU A 39 -19.88 3.26 2.21
CA LEU A 39 -20.79 2.84 1.14
C LEU A 39 -21.35 1.43 1.36
N ASN A 40 -20.83 0.68 2.34
CA ASN A 40 -21.36 -0.61 2.72
C ASN A 40 -22.39 -0.48 3.83
N ASN A 41 -23.62 -0.86 3.54
CA ASN A 41 -24.74 -0.70 4.47
C ASN A 41 -24.71 -1.65 5.66
N ASN A 42 -23.99 -2.76 5.57
CA ASN A 42 -24.10 -3.86 6.54
C ASN A 42 -22.87 -4.03 7.44
N ILE A 43 -21.77 -3.36 7.14
CA ILE A 43 -20.49 -3.52 7.88
C ILE A 43 -20.19 -2.26 8.66
N ALA A 44 -19.75 -2.44 9.92
CA ALA A 44 -19.10 -1.43 10.72
C ALA A 44 -17.63 -1.81 10.94
N ALA A 45 -16.76 -0.82 11.02
CA ALA A 45 -15.34 -1.00 11.29
C ALA A 45 -14.80 0.11 12.19
N ALA A 46 -13.82 -0.25 13.04
CA ALA A 46 -13.02 0.70 13.79
C ALA A 46 -11.54 0.42 13.55
N SER A 47 -10.79 1.46 13.26
CA SER A 47 -9.34 1.40 13.11
C SER A 47 -8.68 2.16 14.26
N LEU A 48 -7.89 1.44 15.05
CA LEU A 48 -7.07 2.00 16.11
C LEU A 48 -5.70 2.33 15.51
N VAL A 49 -5.27 3.58 15.64
CA VAL A 49 -4.07 4.10 15.03
C VAL A 49 -3.09 4.56 16.11
N TRP A 50 -1.92 3.93 16.14
CA TRP A 50 -0.79 4.39 16.95
C TRP A 50 0.15 5.15 16.03
N THR A 51 0.42 6.41 16.37
CA THR A 51 1.47 7.19 15.71
C THR A 51 2.81 6.72 16.25
N LEU A 52 3.70 6.36 15.35
CA LEU A 52 5.02 5.79 15.62
C LEU A 52 6.06 6.52 14.79
N ASN A 53 7.31 6.49 15.23
CA ASN A 53 8.45 6.88 14.41
C ASN A 53 9.35 5.66 14.22
N THR A 54 8.88 4.67 13.48
CA THR A 54 9.70 3.52 13.12
C THR A 54 10.69 3.93 12.04
N GLN A 55 11.98 3.86 12.37
CA GLN A 55 13.06 4.23 11.46
C GLN A 55 13.40 3.11 10.49
N THR A 56 13.01 1.87 10.81
CA THR A 56 13.35 0.72 9.99
C THR A 56 12.18 -0.21 9.75
N LYS A 57 12.22 -0.85 8.59
CA LYS A 57 11.30 -1.92 8.21
C LYS A 57 11.25 -3.05 9.25
N GLU A 58 12.36 -3.36 9.89
CA GLU A 58 12.41 -4.41 10.92
C GLU A 58 11.61 -4.03 12.16
N GLN A 59 11.71 -2.78 12.62
CA GLN A 59 10.90 -2.26 13.73
C GLN A 59 9.41 -2.37 13.41
N SER A 60 8.99 -1.88 12.25
CA SER A 60 7.60 -1.95 11.78
C SER A 60 7.09 -3.39 11.71
N ARG A 61 7.91 -4.31 11.19
CA ARG A 61 7.57 -5.74 11.11
C ARG A 61 7.46 -6.41 12.47
N LYS A 62 8.32 -6.07 13.42
CA LYS A 62 8.24 -6.59 14.78
C LYS A 62 6.94 -6.16 15.45
N LEU A 63 6.54 -4.90 15.30
CA LEU A 63 5.25 -4.39 15.80
C LEU A 63 4.06 -5.15 15.17
N GLN A 64 4.07 -5.32 13.84
CA GLN A 64 3.05 -6.11 13.15
C GLN A 64 2.99 -7.56 13.63
N ALA A 65 4.14 -8.21 13.73
CA ALA A 65 4.22 -9.61 14.15
C ALA A 65 3.71 -9.79 15.58
N PHE A 66 4.01 -8.83 16.44
CA PHE A 66 3.60 -8.85 17.84
C PHE A 66 2.07 -8.69 17.96
N LEU A 67 1.50 -7.70 17.28
CA LEU A 67 0.05 -7.49 17.27
C LEU A 67 -0.69 -8.67 16.61
N ALA A 68 -0.13 -9.21 15.53
CA ALA A 68 -0.66 -10.41 14.90
C ALA A 68 -0.61 -11.65 15.81
N ALA A 69 0.41 -11.76 16.66
CA ALA A 69 0.50 -12.83 17.64
C ALA A 69 -0.53 -12.67 18.76
N LYS A 70 -0.78 -11.43 19.23
CA LYS A 70 -1.88 -11.14 20.18
C LYS A 70 -3.24 -11.55 19.60
N ILE A 71 -3.52 -11.17 18.37
CA ILE A 71 -4.78 -11.48 17.69
C ILE A 71 -4.96 -12.99 17.49
N SER A 72 -3.90 -13.71 17.14
CA SER A 72 -3.99 -15.14 16.78
C SER A 72 -3.78 -16.09 17.95
N GLY A 73 -3.32 -15.61 19.07
CA GLY A 73 -3.01 -16.39 20.27
C GLY A 73 -4.22 -16.62 21.18
N PRO A 74 -4.06 -17.38 22.28
CA PRO A 74 -5.07 -17.52 23.30
C PRO A 74 -5.27 -16.20 24.05
N ILE A 75 -6.49 -15.96 24.55
CA ILE A 75 -6.85 -14.73 25.29
C ILE A 75 -7.41 -15.16 26.66
N GLY A 76 -6.72 -14.81 27.74
CA GLY A 76 -7.10 -15.27 29.06
C GLY A 76 -7.16 -16.80 29.13
N ASN A 77 -8.30 -17.34 29.53
CA ASN A 77 -8.56 -18.78 29.60
C ASN A 77 -9.14 -19.36 28.30
N LYS A 78 -9.40 -18.53 27.28
CA LYS A 78 -9.98 -18.99 26.00
C LYS A 78 -8.88 -19.58 25.11
N SER A 79 -9.10 -20.80 24.64
CA SER A 79 -8.21 -21.43 23.66
C SER A 79 -8.28 -20.75 22.30
N VAL A 80 -7.28 -20.98 21.46
CA VAL A 80 -7.27 -20.46 20.09
C VAL A 80 -8.48 -20.91 19.27
N ARG A 81 -8.93 -22.16 19.50
CA ARG A 81 -10.11 -22.69 18.80
C ARG A 81 -11.38 -21.93 19.18
N GLU A 82 -11.63 -21.76 20.49
CA GLU A 82 -12.79 -20.99 20.96
C GLU A 82 -12.80 -19.55 20.42
N ILE A 83 -11.61 -18.92 20.31
CA ILE A 83 -11.47 -17.57 19.74
C ILE A 83 -11.79 -17.55 18.25
N ILE A 84 -11.33 -18.55 17.50
CA ILE A 84 -11.62 -18.66 16.07
C ILE A 84 -13.11 -18.92 15.86
N ASP A 85 -13.72 -19.87 16.59
CA ASP A 85 -15.14 -20.18 16.51
C ASP A 85 -15.99 -18.94 16.86
N PHE A 86 -15.63 -18.21 17.91
CA PHE A 86 -16.31 -16.96 18.29
C PHE A 86 -16.25 -15.91 17.17
N ARG A 87 -15.10 -15.75 16.51
CA ARG A 87 -14.95 -14.79 15.39
C ARG A 87 -15.74 -15.20 14.18
N ILE A 88 -15.78 -16.49 13.86
CA ILE A 88 -16.56 -17.02 12.72
C ILE A 88 -18.05 -16.78 12.97
N ILE A 89 -18.55 -17.10 14.18
CA ILE A 89 -19.97 -16.95 14.52
C ILE A 89 -20.42 -15.50 14.43
N ASN A 90 -19.55 -14.55 14.83
CA ASN A 90 -19.86 -13.11 14.84
C ASN A 90 -19.35 -12.35 13.61
N ASP A 91 -18.79 -13.06 12.61
CA ASP A 91 -18.13 -12.50 11.41
C ASP A 91 -17.15 -11.37 11.73
N ILE A 92 -16.29 -11.59 12.76
CA ILE A 92 -15.30 -10.63 13.20
C ILE A 92 -14.00 -10.81 12.44
N ASN A 93 -13.56 -9.77 11.75
CA ASN A 93 -12.34 -9.75 10.99
C ASN A 93 -11.37 -8.70 11.54
N PHE A 94 -10.09 -9.05 11.57
CA PHE A 94 -9.00 -8.16 11.92
C PHE A 94 -8.03 -7.99 10.78
N SER A 95 -7.53 -6.77 10.61
CA SER A 95 -6.38 -6.51 9.75
C SER A 95 -5.38 -5.62 10.46
N ILE A 96 -4.12 -5.79 10.11
CA ILE A 96 -3.00 -5.03 10.66
C ILE A 96 -2.23 -4.43 9.50
N GLU A 97 -1.99 -3.13 9.58
CA GLU A 97 -1.07 -2.44 8.68
C GLU A 97 -0.04 -1.66 9.50
N ALA A 98 1.18 -1.58 8.98
CA ALA A 98 2.19 -0.70 9.53
C ALA A 98 2.85 0.10 8.42
N THR A 99 3.03 1.38 8.69
CA THR A 99 3.82 2.32 7.90
C THR A 99 4.96 2.83 8.79
N PRO A 100 5.91 3.59 8.28
CA PRO A 100 6.92 4.22 9.13
C PRO A 100 6.34 5.07 10.25
N LYS A 101 5.17 5.67 10.03
CA LYS A 101 4.53 6.61 10.94
C LYS A 101 3.39 6.03 11.76
N HIS A 102 2.81 4.90 11.33
CA HIS A 102 1.60 4.38 11.96
C HIS A 102 1.60 2.85 12.07
N LEU A 103 1.07 2.36 13.18
CA LEU A 103 0.55 0.99 13.31
C LEU A 103 -0.98 1.10 13.35
N ILE A 104 -1.65 0.30 12.54
CA ILE A 104 -3.10 0.35 12.39
C ILE A 104 -3.66 -1.04 12.65
N LEU A 105 -4.56 -1.14 13.62
CA LEU A 105 -5.40 -2.32 13.84
C LEU A 105 -6.82 -1.98 13.45
N THR A 106 -7.36 -2.66 12.45
CA THR A 106 -8.77 -2.53 12.11
C THR A 106 -9.54 -3.77 12.52
N VAL A 107 -10.63 -3.56 13.26
CA VAL A 107 -11.66 -4.56 13.54
C VAL A 107 -12.89 -4.23 12.72
N GLN A 108 -13.50 -5.24 12.11
CA GLN A 108 -14.74 -5.11 11.36
C GLN A 108 -15.66 -6.31 11.60
N SER A 109 -16.96 -6.04 11.55
CA SER A 109 -18.01 -7.06 11.60
C SER A 109 -19.31 -6.52 11.00
N PRO A 110 -20.35 -7.35 10.84
CA PRO A 110 -21.72 -6.85 10.67
C PRO A 110 -22.09 -5.88 11.78
N LYS A 111 -22.93 -4.88 11.48
CA LYS A 111 -23.32 -3.81 12.42
C LYS A 111 -23.92 -4.36 13.70
N GLU A 112 -24.78 -5.36 13.59
CA GLU A 112 -25.46 -6.04 14.72
C GLU A 112 -24.46 -6.64 15.70
N ASN A 113 -23.29 -7.07 15.24
CA ASN A 113 -22.23 -7.68 16.05
C ASN A 113 -21.11 -6.74 16.43
N PHE A 114 -21.16 -5.46 16.00
CA PHE A 114 -19.99 -4.58 16.07
C PHE A 114 -19.59 -4.21 17.51
N LYS A 115 -20.53 -4.03 18.43
CA LYS A 115 -20.21 -3.83 19.85
C LYS A 115 -19.48 -5.04 20.44
N ILE A 116 -19.88 -6.24 20.07
CA ILE A 116 -19.20 -7.49 20.46
C ILE A 116 -17.79 -7.55 19.87
N ALA A 117 -17.64 -7.14 18.60
CA ALA A 117 -16.34 -7.08 17.94
C ALA A 117 -15.40 -6.07 18.60
N ALA A 118 -15.91 -4.90 19.00
CA ALA A 118 -15.15 -3.88 19.73
C ALA A 118 -14.71 -4.39 21.11
N GLN A 119 -15.58 -5.08 21.86
CA GLN A 119 -15.24 -5.71 23.14
C GLN A 119 -14.13 -6.74 22.96
N HIS A 120 -14.26 -7.60 21.94
CA HIS A 120 -13.24 -8.61 21.63
C HIS A 120 -11.90 -7.98 21.22
N ALA A 121 -11.90 -6.88 20.46
CA ALA A 121 -10.68 -6.14 20.15
C ALA A 121 -10.01 -5.59 21.42
N ASN A 122 -10.80 -5.04 22.32
CA ASN A 122 -10.31 -4.55 23.61
C ASN A 122 -9.72 -5.68 24.47
N GLU A 123 -10.38 -6.85 24.59
CA GLU A 123 -9.84 -8.04 25.28
C GLU A 123 -8.46 -8.45 24.73
N ILE A 124 -8.29 -8.41 23.41
CA ILE A 124 -7.01 -8.70 22.74
C ILE A 124 -5.94 -7.70 23.18
N LEU A 125 -6.26 -6.42 23.17
CA LEU A 125 -5.30 -5.35 23.48
C LEU A 125 -4.89 -5.39 24.98
N GLN A 126 -5.81 -5.68 25.87
CA GLN A 126 -5.53 -5.81 27.31
C GLN A 126 -4.76 -7.09 27.65
N ASN A 127 -4.78 -8.09 26.79
CA ASN A 127 -4.09 -9.35 27.08
C ASN A 127 -2.56 -9.15 27.04
N ASN A 128 -1.94 -9.08 28.22
CA ASN A 128 -0.49 -8.90 28.36
C ASN A 128 0.32 -10.19 28.15
N VAL A 129 -0.36 -11.34 28.07
CA VAL A 129 0.30 -12.63 27.85
C VAL A 129 0.40 -12.92 26.36
N ILE A 130 1.62 -12.93 25.85
CA ILE A 130 1.88 -13.30 24.47
C ILE A 130 2.49 -14.68 24.41
N ASN A 131 1.83 -15.54 23.68
CA ASN A 131 2.33 -16.88 23.42
C ASN A 131 3.56 -16.83 22.50
N ASN A 132 4.72 -17.25 23.02
CA ASN A 132 5.99 -17.20 22.29
C ASN A 132 5.98 -18.05 21.00
N ILE A 133 5.18 -19.12 20.92
CA ILE A 133 5.04 -19.93 19.72
C ILE A 133 4.36 -19.12 18.62
N TRP A 134 3.31 -18.38 18.93
CA TRP A 134 2.62 -17.52 17.98
C TRP A 134 3.49 -16.36 17.56
N LEU A 135 4.20 -15.72 18.49
CA LEU A 135 5.14 -14.65 18.16
C LEU A 135 6.24 -15.15 17.22
N LYS A 136 6.82 -16.33 17.49
CA LYS A 136 7.84 -16.92 16.62
C LYS A 136 7.29 -17.21 15.21
N ARG A 137 6.07 -17.75 15.10
CA ARG A 137 5.39 -18.00 13.82
C ARG A 137 5.15 -16.71 13.04
N LYS A 138 4.64 -15.66 13.71
CA LYS A 138 4.36 -14.38 13.06
C LYS A 138 5.65 -13.65 12.68
N ASN A 139 6.67 -13.65 13.53
CA ASN A 139 7.99 -13.11 13.17
C ASN A 139 8.56 -13.80 11.92
N HIS A 140 8.35 -15.12 11.77
CA HIS A 140 8.75 -15.83 10.55
C HIS A 140 8.00 -15.34 9.31
N SER A 141 6.69 -15.10 9.42
CA SER A 141 5.85 -14.61 8.31
C SER A 141 6.23 -13.18 7.86
N TYR A 142 6.80 -12.37 8.76
CA TYR A 142 7.23 -11.00 8.48
C TYR A 142 8.74 -10.85 8.28
N ARG A 143 9.49 -11.93 8.00
CA ARG A 143 10.95 -11.88 7.77
C ARG A 143 11.29 -11.07 6.51
N ASN A 144 12.55 -10.59 6.50
CA ASN A 144 13.11 -9.99 5.29
C ASN A 144 13.08 -10.98 4.13
N ILE A 145 12.59 -10.52 3.00
CA ILE A 145 12.53 -11.29 1.77
C ILE A 145 13.95 -11.28 1.19
N SER A 146 14.57 -12.47 1.08
CA SER A 146 15.84 -12.60 0.37
C SER A 146 15.63 -12.49 -1.14
N SER A 147 16.68 -12.18 -1.89
CA SER A 147 16.62 -12.09 -3.34
C SER A 147 16.06 -13.35 -4.01
N THR A 148 16.30 -14.53 -3.42
CA THR A 148 15.76 -15.80 -3.92
C THR A 148 14.25 -15.96 -3.73
N GLN A 149 13.64 -15.14 -2.89
CA GLN A 149 12.19 -15.10 -2.62
C GLN A 149 11.47 -14.02 -3.44
N LEU A 150 12.20 -13.11 -4.07
CA LEU A 150 11.65 -12.07 -4.95
C LEU A 150 11.17 -12.70 -6.26
N ARG A 151 10.03 -13.37 -6.24
CA ARG A 151 9.49 -14.08 -7.41
C ARG A 151 8.19 -13.50 -7.95
N THR A 152 7.72 -12.41 -7.37
CA THR A 152 6.50 -11.75 -7.83
C THR A 152 6.69 -10.24 -7.91
N PRO A 153 6.03 -9.57 -8.88
CA PRO A 153 6.07 -8.12 -9.00
C PRO A 153 5.68 -7.39 -7.72
N LYS A 154 4.68 -7.92 -6.99
CA LYS A 154 4.20 -7.34 -5.73
C LYS A 154 5.28 -7.35 -4.63
N LEU A 155 6.13 -8.36 -4.58
CA LEU A 155 7.23 -8.41 -3.61
C LEU A 155 8.32 -7.40 -3.97
N VAL A 156 8.65 -7.25 -5.25
CA VAL A 156 9.57 -6.22 -5.74
C VAL A 156 9.05 -4.83 -5.39
N GLU A 157 7.80 -4.54 -5.71
CA GLU A 157 7.11 -3.30 -5.37
C GLU A 157 7.20 -2.98 -3.86
N SER A 158 6.86 -3.97 -3.03
CA SER A 158 6.95 -3.82 -1.57
C SER A 158 8.37 -3.50 -1.08
N GLU A 159 9.40 -4.13 -1.66
CA GLU A 159 10.79 -3.86 -1.27
C GLU A 159 11.26 -2.46 -1.72
N LEU A 160 10.83 -2.01 -2.90
CA LEU A 160 11.11 -0.65 -3.37
C LEU A 160 10.45 0.42 -2.51
N ILE A 161 9.16 0.24 -2.18
CA ILE A 161 8.43 1.14 -1.29
C ILE A 161 9.10 1.19 0.09
N ASN A 162 9.48 0.03 0.64
CA ASN A 162 10.18 -0.02 1.93
C ASN A 162 11.52 0.70 1.88
N TYR A 163 12.29 0.58 0.80
CA TYR A 163 13.55 1.30 0.64
C TYR A 163 13.37 2.82 0.70
N VAL A 164 12.33 3.31 0.04
CA VAL A 164 12.00 4.75 0.00
C VAL A 164 11.50 5.25 1.35
N LEU A 165 10.70 4.45 2.05
CA LEU A 165 10.05 4.87 3.29
C LEU A 165 10.93 4.77 4.54
N TYR A 166 11.85 3.79 4.60
CA TYR A 166 12.62 3.49 5.81
C TYR A 166 14.09 3.91 5.66
N THR A 167 14.48 4.93 6.39
CA THR A 167 15.76 5.64 6.20
C THR A 167 16.76 5.45 7.34
N GLY A 168 16.42 4.67 8.37
CA GLY A 168 17.20 4.61 9.59
C GLY A 168 18.11 3.39 9.75
N THR A 169 19.18 3.56 10.54
CA THR A 169 19.97 2.50 11.13
C THR A 169 19.41 2.14 12.50
N VAL A 170 19.31 0.87 12.80
CA VAL A 170 18.45 0.30 13.85
C VAL A 170 19.02 0.36 15.25
N LYS A 171 18.22 0.80 16.22
CA LYS A 171 18.17 0.13 17.54
C LYS A 171 17.16 -1.03 17.44
N ALA A 172 17.58 -2.24 17.81
CA ALA A 172 16.65 -3.37 17.92
C ALA A 172 15.56 -3.03 18.93
N LEU A 173 14.30 -3.22 18.55
CA LEU A 173 13.20 -3.11 19.52
C LEU A 173 13.19 -4.34 20.44
N GLU A 174 13.25 -4.10 21.72
CA GLU A 174 13.08 -5.13 22.74
C GLU A 174 11.60 -5.51 22.87
N LYS A 175 11.34 -6.75 23.29
CA LYS A 175 9.98 -7.29 23.41
C LYS A 175 9.10 -6.46 24.35
N ASP A 176 9.67 -6.02 25.47
CA ASP A 176 8.93 -5.26 26.47
C ASP A 176 8.56 -3.87 25.98
N MET A 177 9.43 -3.20 25.22
CA MET A 177 9.13 -1.94 24.55
C MET A 177 7.98 -2.09 23.54
N ILE A 178 7.97 -3.18 22.75
CA ILE A 178 6.89 -3.46 21.81
C ILE A 178 5.56 -3.66 22.54
N ASN A 179 5.59 -4.42 23.64
CA ASN A 179 4.38 -4.65 24.43
C ASN A 179 3.82 -3.37 25.02
N LEU A 180 4.67 -2.53 25.59
CA LEU A 180 4.28 -1.23 26.10
C LEU A 180 3.66 -0.36 24.98
N GLU A 181 4.29 -0.26 23.81
CA GLU A 181 3.81 0.55 22.67
C GLU A 181 2.41 0.12 22.21
N ILE A 182 2.14 -1.18 22.15
CA ILE A 182 0.84 -1.71 21.70
C ILE A 182 -0.24 -1.65 22.80
N SER A 183 0.17 -1.67 24.07
CA SER A 183 -0.77 -1.65 25.21
C SER A 183 -1.21 -0.23 25.60
N ARG A 184 -0.57 0.80 25.06
CA ARG A 184 -1.01 2.18 25.23
C ARG A 184 -2.28 2.50 24.44
N ARG A 185 -2.95 3.56 24.82
CA ARG A 185 -4.07 4.08 24.02
C ARG A 185 -3.60 4.45 22.60
N PRO A 186 -4.38 4.12 21.56
CA PRO A 186 -4.10 4.62 20.23
C PRO A 186 -4.22 6.15 20.19
N ASN A 187 -3.48 6.80 19.32
CA ASN A 187 -3.56 8.25 19.14
C ASN A 187 -4.86 8.67 18.46
N GLN A 188 -5.44 7.76 17.67
CA GLN A 188 -6.65 8.03 16.91
C GLN A 188 -7.49 6.76 16.76
N ILE A 189 -8.80 6.92 16.79
CA ILE A 189 -9.79 5.91 16.41
C ILE A 189 -10.54 6.42 15.18
N ILE A 190 -10.55 5.64 14.12
CA ILE A 190 -11.27 5.95 12.89
C ILE A 190 -12.42 4.97 12.74
N LEU A 191 -13.63 5.49 12.82
CA LEU A 191 -14.88 4.74 12.75
C LEU A 191 -15.46 4.81 11.33
N ASN A 192 -15.94 3.69 10.82
CA ASN A 192 -16.44 3.60 9.46
C ASN A 192 -17.69 2.72 9.41
N ALA A 193 -18.85 3.34 9.26
CA ALA A 193 -20.11 2.66 8.95
C ALA A 193 -21.08 3.66 8.29
N LYS A 194 -22.18 3.14 7.76
CA LYS A 194 -23.32 3.93 7.33
C LYS A 194 -24.47 3.71 8.31
N ASP A 195 -25.08 4.77 8.82
CA ASP A 195 -26.24 4.68 9.71
C ASP A 195 -26.00 3.75 10.92
N PHE A 196 -24.92 3.99 11.65
CA PHE A 196 -24.55 3.24 12.86
C PHE A 196 -24.17 4.21 13.97
N ASP A 197 -24.70 3.95 15.17
CA ASP A 197 -24.36 4.72 16.35
C ASP A 197 -23.07 4.21 16.98
N PHE A 198 -22.03 5.04 16.95
CA PHE A 198 -20.73 4.76 17.51
C PHE A 198 -20.50 5.32 18.93
N GLU A 199 -21.47 5.98 19.56
CA GLU A 199 -21.28 6.73 20.82
C GLU A 199 -20.52 5.94 21.89
N GLU A 200 -20.84 4.66 22.10
CA GLU A 200 -20.19 3.82 23.13
C GLU A 200 -18.91 3.15 22.65
N VAL A 201 -18.67 3.06 21.34
CA VAL A 201 -17.60 2.23 20.76
C VAL A 201 -16.20 2.69 21.19
N PRO A 202 -15.86 4.00 21.17
CA PRO A 202 -14.56 4.46 21.66
C PRO A 202 -14.30 4.06 23.11
N ASN A 203 -15.30 4.22 23.97
CA ASN A 203 -15.18 3.85 25.38
C ASN A 203 -14.95 2.34 25.56
N ILE A 204 -15.61 1.51 24.78
CA ILE A 204 -15.40 0.06 24.77
C ILE A 204 -13.98 -0.26 24.34
N LEU A 205 -13.50 0.31 23.23
CA LEU A 205 -12.18 0.05 22.67
C LEU A 205 -11.04 0.51 23.58
N LEU A 206 -11.21 1.64 24.28
CA LEU A 206 -10.18 2.25 25.12
C LEU A 206 -10.19 1.77 26.57
N LYS A 207 -11.20 1.01 26.99
CA LYS A 207 -11.34 0.57 28.37
C LYS A 207 -10.09 -0.17 28.87
N GLY A 208 -9.49 0.29 29.97
CA GLY A 208 -8.33 -0.34 30.59
C GLY A 208 -7.01 -0.22 29.84
N LEU A 209 -6.97 0.49 28.70
CA LEU A 209 -5.71 0.84 28.06
C LEU A 209 -5.05 2.01 28.78
N THR A 210 -3.73 1.96 28.90
CA THR A 210 -2.94 2.97 29.62
C THR A 210 -2.67 4.19 28.74
N ASN A 211 -2.68 5.36 29.35
CA ASN A 211 -2.30 6.61 28.70
C ASN A 211 -0.87 6.96 29.07
N TYR A 212 0.08 6.78 28.16
CA TYR A 212 1.47 7.22 28.31
C TYR A 212 2.07 7.55 26.94
N ASP A 213 3.14 8.32 26.94
CA ASP A 213 3.80 8.80 25.74
C ASP A 213 4.37 7.67 24.88
N ALA A 214 4.36 7.87 23.58
CA ALA A 214 4.92 6.92 22.63
C ALA A 214 6.43 6.75 22.83
N ILE A 215 6.87 5.52 23.07
CA ILE A 215 8.29 5.19 23.30
C ILE A 215 9.11 5.40 22.03
N LEU A 216 8.49 5.21 20.86
CA LEU A 216 9.13 5.31 19.54
C LEU A 216 9.05 6.71 18.92
N ASN A 217 8.64 7.73 19.69
CA ASN A 217 8.32 9.05 19.14
C ASN A 217 9.52 10.03 19.11
N ASN A 218 10.75 9.57 19.33
CA ASN A 218 11.85 10.46 19.71
C ASN A 218 12.65 11.10 18.55
N GLU A 219 12.41 10.75 17.29
CA GLU A 219 13.10 11.41 16.18
C GLU A 219 12.21 11.53 14.95
N PRO A 220 12.24 12.69 14.25
CA PRO A 220 11.48 12.85 13.02
C PRO A 220 11.95 11.85 11.96
N VAL A 221 10.99 11.21 11.29
CA VAL A 221 11.28 10.37 10.11
C VAL A 221 11.93 11.25 9.05
N LYS A 222 13.13 10.88 8.61
CA LYS A 222 13.86 11.59 7.55
C LYS A 222 13.03 11.60 6.25
N PRO A 223 13.26 12.58 5.36
CA PRO A 223 12.58 12.62 4.07
C PRO A 223 12.87 11.34 3.26
N PHE A 224 11.96 11.02 2.38
CA PHE A 224 12.05 9.85 1.49
C PHE A 224 13.33 9.85 0.67
N PHE A 225 13.89 8.67 0.44
CA PHE A 225 14.95 8.49 -0.54
C PHE A 225 14.38 8.39 -1.94
N ASP A 226 15.05 9.00 -2.90
CA ASP A 226 14.78 8.72 -4.31
C ASP A 226 15.26 7.31 -4.66
N LEU A 227 14.54 6.63 -5.54
CA LEU A 227 15.05 5.39 -6.10
C LEU A 227 16.15 5.72 -7.11
N PRO A 228 17.31 5.02 -7.02
CA PRO A 228 18.32 5.15 -8.05
C PRO A 228 17.79 4.62 -9.38
N ASN A 229 18.28 5.13 -10.49
CA ASN A 229 18.06 4.54 -11.80
C ASN A 229 19.08 3.40 -12.07
N GLY A 230 18.90 2.67 -13.15
CA GLY A 230 19.81 1.61 -13.56
C GLY A 230 19.22 0.21 -13.51
N ILE A 231 20.08 -0.80 -13.53
CA ILE A 231 19.66 -2.20 -13.62
C ILE A 231 20.17 -2.99 -12.42
N ILE A 232 19.25 -3.69 -11.75
CA ILE A 232 19.54 -4.71 -10.76
C ILE A 232 19.22 -6.07 -11.37
N HIS A 233 20.19 -6.96 -11.49
CA HIS A 233 19.99 -8.27 -12.07
C HIS A 233 20.42 -9.39 -11.11
N LEU A 234 19.44 -10.20 -10.67
CA LEU A 234 19.69 -11.48 -10.02
C LEU A 234 19.69 -12.58 -11.10
N ALA A 235 20.86 -12.86 -11.66
CA ALA A 235 21.00 -13.88 -12.69
C ALA A 235 20.80 -15.29 -12.11
N ASP A 236 19.97 -16.08 -12.74
CA ASP A 236 19.77 -17.51 -12.46
C ASP A 236 19.55 -18.27 -13.78
N GLU A 237 20.62 -18.83 -14.30
CA GLU A 237 20.61 -19.57 -15.57
C GLU A 237 19.75 -20.85 -15.54
N LYS A 238 19.43 -21.34 -14.35
CA LYS A 238 18.59 -22.52 -14.15
C LYS A 238 17.10 -22.19 -14.06
N SER A 239 16.77 -20.89 -13.95
CA SER A 239 15.39 -20.48 -13.91
C SER A 239 14.75 -20.59 -15.28
N SER A 240 13.59 -21.25 -15.35
CA SER A 240 12.76 -21.31 -16.56
C SER A 240 12.03 -20.00 -16.83
N GLU A 241 11.88 -19.16 -15.79
CA GLU A 241 11.17 -17.90 -15.85
C GLU A 241 12.02 -16.74 -15.36
N THR A 242 11.80 -15.58 -15.95
CA THR A 242 12.44 -14.32 -15.58
C THR A 242 11.37 -13.29 -15.28
N LEU A 243 11.42 -12.71 -14.08
CA LEU A 243 10.63 -11.54 -13.72
C LEU A 243 11.37 -10.28 -14.17
N ILE A 244 10.68 -9.43 -14.90
CA ILE A 244 11.13 -8.09 -15.29
C ILE A 244 10.22 -7.10 -14.58
N PHE A 245 10.81 -6.12 -13.90
CA PHE A 245 10.12 -4.96 -13.34
C PHE A 245 10.89 -3.70 -13.75
N ALA A 246 10.20 -2.69 -14.29
CA ALA A 246 10.77 -1.38 -14.58
C ALA A 246 9.89 -0.31 -13.96
N GLY A 247 10.44 0.55 -13.10
CA GLY A 247 9.62 1.55 -12.39
C GLY A 247 10.44 2.59 -11.64
N THR A 248 9.75 3.50 -11.00
CA THR A 248 10.36 4.55 -10.17
C THR A 248 9.37 5.06 -9.12
N VAL A 249 9.87 5.76 -8.10
CA VAL A 249 9.02 6.58 -7.24
C VAL A 249 8.92 7.96 -7.86
N GLN A 250 7.71 8.31 -8.26
CA GLN A 250 7.41 9.55 -8.95
C GLN A 250 6.81 10.57 -7.99
N LYS A 251 7.31 11.81 -8.07
CA LYS A 251 6.78 12.96 -7.33
C LYS A 251 5.82 13.76 -8.22
N PHE A 252 4.63 13.99 -7.71
CA PHE A 252 3.56 14.71 -8.40
C PHE A 252 3.36 16.10 -7.81
N LYS A 253 3.08 17.08 -8.65
CA LYS A 253 2.77 18.45 -8.22
C LYS A 253 1.36 18.57 -7.65
N THR A 254 0.43 17.81 -8.18
CA THR A 254 -0.99 17.85 -7.81
C THR A 254 -1.61 16.44 -7.79
N LEU A 255 -2.76 16.30 -7.15
CA LEU A 255 -3.56 15.07 -7.21
C LEU A 255 -4.08 14.78 -8.63
N SER A 256 -4.34 15.82 -9.43
CA SER A 256 -4.71 15.65 -10.84
C SER A 256 -3.62 14.94 -11.62
N HIS A 257 -2.37 15.43 -11.52
CA HIS A 257 -1.23 14.75 -12.17
C HIS A 257 -1.06 13.30 -11.69
N GLN A 258 -1.38 13.03 -10.42
CA GLN A 258 -1.34 11.67 -9.90
C GLN A 258 -2.44 10.78 -10.51
N ALA A 259 -3.65 11.32 -10.69
CA ALA A 259 -4.78 10.63 -11.33
C ALA A 259 -4.52 10.40 -12.83
N GLU A 260 -3.94 11.38 -13.51
CA GLU A 260 -3.51 11.30 -14.91
C GLU A 260 -2.46 10.20 -15.11
N ALA A 261 -1.42 10.18 -14.27
CA ALA A 261 -0.41 9.12 -14.30
C ALA A 261 -1.02 7.74 -14.05
N ASN A 262 -1.92 7.61 -13.07
CA ASN A 262 -2.62 6.35 -12.81
C ASN A 262 -3.40 5.88 -14.06
N THR A 263 -4.07 6.80 -14.75
CA THR A 263 -4.79 6.48 -16.00
C THR A 263 -3.85 5.95 -17.09
N LEU A 264 -2.68 6.60 -17.28
CA LEU A 264 -1.67 6.16 -18.23
C LEU A 264 -1.09 4.78 -17.88
N PHE A 265 -0.78 4.53 -16.60
CA PHE A 265 -0.31 3.22 -16.15
C PHE A 265 -1.38 2.14 -16.34
N LYS A 266 -2.65 2.44 -16.08
CA LYS A 266 -3.77 1.53 -16.38
C LYS A 266 -3.87 1.22 -17.88
N TYR A 267 -3.68 2.21 -18.74
CA TYR A 267 -3.64 2.00 -20.19
C TYR A 267 -2.51 1.06 -20.60
N MET A 268 -1.32 1.24 -20.05
CA MET A 268 -0.17 0.39 -20.36
C MET A 268 -0.37 -1.06 -19.94
N GLY A 269 -0.83 -1.32 -18.71
CA GLY A 269 -0.71 -2.67 -18.15
C GLY A 269 -1.84 -3.17 -17.26
N TYR A 270 -3.04 -2.61 -17.26
CA TYR A 270 -4.11 -3.07 -16.39
C TYR A 270 -5.24 -3.77 -17.14
N GLY A 271 -5.34 -5.09 -16.93
CA GLY A 271 -6.43 -5.91 -17.49
C GLY A 271 -6.30 -6.21 -18.98
N ALA A 272 -7.30 -6.92 -19.51
CA ALA A 272 -7.29 -7.47 -20.85
C ALA A 272 -7.30 -6.41 -21.99
N GLY A 273 -7.68 -5.19 -21.68
CA GLY A 273 -7.69 -4.08 -22.66
C GLY A 273 -6.43 -3.26 -22.73
N SER A 274 -5.39 -3.59 -21.94
CA SER A 274 -4.14 -2.85 -21.87
C SER A 274 -3.17 -3.20 -23.00
N GLU A 275 -2.25 -2.29 -23.31
CA GLU A 275 -1.24 -2.49 -24.35
C GLU A 275 -0.30 -3.66 -24.05
N MET A 276 0.15 -3.81 -22.80
CA MET A 276 0.99 -4.95 -22.41
C MET A 276 0.25 -6.28 -22.57
N PHE A 277 -1.04 -6.32 -22.26
CA PHE A 277 -1.82 -7.53 -22.43
C PHE A 277 -1.97 -7.87 -23.93
N ARG A 278 -2.29 -6.88 -24.75
CA ARG A 278 -2.42 -7.04 -26.21
C ARG A 278 -1.10 -7.50 -26.82
N ILE A 279 -0.02 -6.79 -26.57
CA ILE A 279 1.27 -7.00 -27.25
C ILE A 279 2.00 -8.20 -26.66
N ILE A 280 2.24 -8.22 -25.32
CA ILE A 280 3.09 -9.25 -24.70
C ILE A 280 2.33 -10.58 -24.55
N ARG A 281 1.06 -10.54 -24.15
CA ARG A 281 0.29 -11.76 -23.90
C ARG A 281 -0.38 -12.32 -25.16
N GLN A 282 -1.06 -11.49 -25.95
CA GLN A 282 -1.83 -11.99 -27.09
C GLN A 282 -0.94 -12.16 -28.34
N GLU A 283 -0.18 -11.14 -28.74
CA GLU A 283 0.62 -11.19 -29.97
C GLU A 283 1.89 -12.03 -29.78
N LYS A 284 2.68 -11.75 -28.73
CA LYS A 284 3.96 -12.46 -28.45
C LYS A 284 3.79 -13.76 -27.70
N ARG A 285 2.68 -13.96 -27.00
CA ARG A 285 2.43 -15.12 -26.11
C ARG A 285 3.57 -15.39 -25.14
N ALA A 286 4.16 -14.32 -24.62
CA ALA A 286 5.39 -14.37 -23.85
C ALA A 286 5.17 -14.30 -22.32
N SER A 287 4.03 -13.79 -21.86
CA SER A 287 3.70 -13.67 -20.44
C SER A 287 2.23 -13.89 -20.17
N TYR A 288 1.90 -14.47 -19.00
CA TYR A 288 0.53 -14.61 -18.52
C TYR A 288 0.09 -13.42 -17.64
N ASP A 289 1.03 -12.64 -17.09
CA ASP A 289 0.77 -11.59 -16.11
C ASP A 289 1.46 -10.24 -16.40
N PRO A 290 1.49 -9.79 -17.68
CA PRO A 290 2.02 -8.47 -17.96
C PRO A 290 1.10 -7.42 -17.32
N ARG A 291 1.68 -6.51 -16.51
CA ARG A 291 0.89 -5.54 -15.73
C ARG A 291 1.63 -4.25 -15.45
N SER A 292 0.87 -3.22 -15.18
CA SER A 292 1.36 -1.98 -14.61
C SER A 292 1.13 -1.93 -13.09
N HIS A 293 1.92 -1.11 -12.44
CA HIS A 293 1.86 -0.82 -11.02
C HIS A 293 1.67 0.68 -10.81
N PHE A 294 0.73 1.01 -9.95
CA PHE A 294 0.54 2.37 -9.47
C PHE A 294 0.13 2.27 -7.99
N THR A 295 1.11 2.44 -7.12
CA THR A 295 0.90 2.41 -5.67
C THR A 295 1.22 3.76 -5.08
N GLN A 296 0.18 4.48 -4.69
CA GLN A 296 0.33 5.77 -4.03
C GLN A 296 0.99 5.58 -2.66
N ILE A 297 1.99 6.39 -2.39
CA ILE A 297 2.75 6.41 -1.12
C ILE A 297 2.29 7.59 -0.27
N SER A 298 2.02 8.74 -0.89
CA SER A 298 1.46 9.93 -0.25
C SER A 298 0.64 10.74 -1.27
N ASP A 299 0.13 11.91 -0.88
CA ASP A 299 -0.55 12.86 -1.75
C ASP A 299 0.31 13.33 -2.93
N GLN A 300 1.63 13.26 -2.79
CA GLN A 300 2.59 13.70 -3.81
C GLN A 300 3.48 12.59 -4.36
N LEU A 301 3.45 11.38 -3.79
CA LEU A 301 4.36 10.29 -4.15
C LEU A 301 3.59 9.04 -4.54
N ALA A 302 4.01 8.40 -5.63
CA ALA A 302 3.59 7.03 -5.94
C ALA A 302 4.75 6.22 -6.52
N LEU A 303 4.79 4.93 -6.20
CA LEU A 303 5.57 3.97 -6.96
C LEU A 303 4.80 3.63 -8.22
N THR A 304 5.45 3.81 -9.37
CA THR A 304 4.91 3.52 -10.68
C THR A 304 5.83 2.54 -11.40
N GLY A 305 5.27 1.64 -12.19
CA GLY A 305 6.09 0.68 -12.92
C GLY A 305 5.31 -0.26 -13.82
N LEU A 306 6.07 -1.03 -14.58
CA LEU A 306 5.60 -2.10 -15.46
C LEU A 306 6.30 -3.40 -15.11
N SER A 307 5.64 -4.54 -15.23
CA SER A 307 6.27 -5.84 -15.00
C SER A 307 5.71 -6.93 -15.90
N ALA A 308 6.53 -7.94 -16.14
CA ALA A 308 6.11 -9.18 -16.78
C ALA A 308 6.96 -10.34 -16.28
N THR A 309 6.35 -11.52 -16.10
CA THR A 309 7.07 -12.77 -15.89
C THR A 309 7.05 -13.54 -17.21
N VAL A 310 8.21 -13.88 -17.73
CA VAL A 310 8.38 -14.44 -19.07
C VAL A 310 9.33 -15.65 -19.06
N ALA A 311 9.30 -16.46 -20.11
CA ALA A 311 10.30 -17.51 -20.30
C ALA A 311 11.71 -16.91 -20.40
N SER A 312 12.67 -17.53 -19.72
CA SER A 312 14.02 -16.96 -19.53
C SER A 312 14.81 -16.74 -20.82
N GLU A 313 14.47 -17.43 -21.91
CA GLU A 313 15.07 -17.19 -23.22
C GLU A 313 14.52 -15.95 -23.94
N LYS A 314 13.34 -15.46 -23.54
CA LYS A 314 12.68 -14.31 -24.18
C LYS A 314 12.80 -13.00 -23.38
N TRP A 315 13.42 -13.05 -22.20
CA TRP A 315 13.36 -11.90 -21.27
C TRP A 315 13.94 -10.61 -21.86
N SER A 316 15.00 -10.71 -22.63
CA SER A 316 15.66 -9.54 -23.23
C SER A 316 14.77 -8.87 -24.30
N GLU A 317 14.10 -9.66 -25.16
CA GLU A 317 13.15 -9.13 -26.14
C GLU A 317 11.97 -8.41 -25.45
N ILE A 318 11.45 -9.03 -24.38
CA ILE A 318 10.30 -8.46 -23.67
C ILE A 318 10.70 -7.25 -22.82
N TYR A 319 11.94 -7.22 -22.32
CA TYR A 319 12.49 -6.03 -21.68
C TYR A 319 12.45 -4.82 -22.61
N ASP A 320 12.97 -4.94 -23.81
CA ASP A 320 12.95 -3.86 -24.81
C ASP A 320 11.50 -3.45 -25.15
N LEU A 321 10.62 -4.44 -25.32
CA LEU A 321 9.21 -4.21 -25.64
C LEU A 321 8.43 -3.47 -24.53
N ILE A 322 8.74 -3.73 -23.25
CA ILE A 322 8.18 -2.97 -22.12
C ILE A 322 8.53 -1.48 -22.23
N PHE A 323 9.79 -1.18 -22.59
CA PHE A 323 10.22 0.20 -22.78
C PHE A 323 9.63 0.85 -24.02
N ASP A 324 9.38 0.09 -25.11
CA ASP A 324 8.69 0.58 -26.30
C ASP A 324 7.24 0.97 -25.96
N ILE A 325 6.52 0.12 -25.22
CA ILE A 325 5.15 0.43 -24.77
C ILE A 325 5.14 1.66 -23.87
N TYR A 326 6.10 1.76 -22.95
CA TYR A 326 6.24 2.91 -22.07
C TYR A 326 6.50 4.20 -22.86
N ASN A 327 7.43 4.18 -23.82
CA ASN A 327 7.76 5.31 -24.66
C ASN A 327 6.59 5.74 -25.56
N ASN A 328 5.91 4.78 -26.19
CA ASN A 328 4.74 5.08 -27.02
C ASN A 328 3.66 5.79 -26.19
N THR A 329 3.41 5.31 -24.97
CA THR A 329 2.47 5.95 -24.04
C THR A 329 2.94 7.35 -23.64
N ARG A 330 4.21 7.52 -23.32
CA ARG A 330 4.81 8.80 -22.94
C ARG A 330 4.76 9.84 -24.08
N PHE A 331 4.88 9.41 -25.32
CA PHE A 331 4.76 10.29 -26.48
C PHE A 331 3.32 10.54 -26.94
N GLY A 332 2.33 10.11 -26.17
CA GLY A 332 0.93 10.35 -26.45
C GLY A 332 0.38 9.55 -27.64
N LEU A 333 1.02 8.43 -28.00
CA LEU A 333 0.55 7.53 -29.06
C LEU A 333 -0.56 6.57 -28.57
N ASN A 334 -1.42 7.06 -27.69
CA ASN A 334 -2.46 6.27 -27.05
C ASN A 334 -3.77 6.34 -27.82
N THR A 335 -4.46 5.20 -27.93
CA THR A 335 -5.76 5.17 -28.60
C THR A 335 -6.85 5.72 -27.68
N GLU A 336 -7.77 6.52 -28.22
CA GLU A 336 -8.89 7.10 -27.46
C GLU A 336 -9.72 6.00 -26.78
N LYS A 337 -10.03 4.93 -27.51
CA LYS A 337 -10.77 3.78 -26.97
C LYS A 337 -10.04 3.13 -25.79
N GLY A 338 -8.73 2.92 -25.91
CA GLY A 338 -7.91 2.33 -24.84
C GLY A 338 -7.88 3.22 -23.61
N MET A 339 -7.66 4.51 -23.80
CA MET A 339 -7.65 5.49 -22.71
C MET A 339 -9.00 5.53 -21.97
N LYS A 340 -10.12 5.54 -22.70
CA LYS A 340 -11.47 5.51 -22.12
C LYS A 340 -11.73 4.24 -21.32
N ASN A 341 -11.30 3.08 -21.80
CA ASN A 341 -11.42 1.82 -21.08
C ASN A 341 -10.60 1.84 -19.78
N SER A 342 -9.37 2.34 -19.84
CA SER A 342 -8.47 2.43 -18.68
C SER A 342 -9.00 3.38 -17.62
N TYR A 343 -9.51 4.52 -18.04
CA TYR A 343 -10.18 5.48 -17.18
C TYR A 343 -11.39 4.86 -16.46
N ASN A 344 -12.30 4.22 -17.20
CA ASN A 344 -13.47 3.55 -16.60
C ASN A 344 -13.06 2.46 -15.60
N THR A 345 -12.00 1.72 -15.92
CA THR A 345 -11.46 0.68 -15.05
C THR A 345 -10.92 1.27 -13.74
N MET A 346 -10.18 2.38 -13.85
CA MET A 346 -9.66 3.11 -12.69
C MET A 346 -10.78 3.58 -11.76
N ILE A 347 -11.80 4.22 -12.32
CA ILE A 347 -12.95 4.71 -11.55
C ILE A 347 -13.69 3.56 -10.86
N ASN A 348 -13.95 2.47 -11.57
CA ASN A 348 -14.64 1.31 -11.02
C ASN A 348 -13.84 0.66 -9.88
N GLU A 349 -12.50 0.63 -9.97
CA GLU A 349 -11.63 0.12 -8.91
C GLU A 349 -11.67 1.03 -7.68
N LEU A 350 -11.60 2.35 -7.86
CA LEU A 350 -11.70 3.31 -6.75
C LEU A 350 -13.03 3.14 -6.01
N ILE A 351 -14.15 3.10 -6.74
CA ILE A 351 -15.48 2.89 -6.16
C ILE A 351 -15.57 1.54 -5.44
N SER A 352 -15.03 0.47 -6.04
CA SER A 352 -15.03 -0.87 -5.44
C SER A 352 -14.22 -0.91 -4.14
N ASN A 353 -13.08 -0.24 -4.09
CA ASN A 353 -12.24 -0.16 -2.88
C ASN A 353 -12.94 0.61 -1.77
N LEU A 354 -13.60 1.73 -2.08
CA LEU A 354 -14.40 2.48 -1.11
C LEU A 354 -15.54 1.63 -0.50
N ARG A 355 -16.14 0.74 -1.29
CA ARG A 355 -17.25 -0.11 -0.83
C ARG A 355 -16.82 -1.29 0.02
N ARG A 356 -15.63 -1.86 -0.23
CA ARG A 356 -15.27 -3.19 0.27
C ARG A 356 -14.14 -3.21 1.29
N LYS A 357 -13.35 -2.13 1.40
CA LYS A 357 -12.11 -2.14 2.18
C LYS A 357 -12.02 -0.94 3.12
N PRO A 358 -12.60 -1.04 4.34
CA PRO A 358 -12.45 0.02 5.35
C PRO A 358 -10.99 0.40 5.61
N ASN A 359 -10.11 -0.60 5.70
CA ASN A 359 -8.67 -0.39 5.91
C ASN A 359 -7.99 0.42 4.81
N TRP A 360 -8.42 0.22 3.56
CA TRP A 360 -7.87 0.99 2.45
C TRP A 360 -8.19 2.48 2.60
N LEU A 361 -9.40 2.79 3.06
CA LEU A 361 -9.85 4.15 3.33
C LEU A 361 -9.03 4.79 4.44
N VAL A 362 -8.86 4.09 5.56
CA VAL A 362 -8.06 4.55 6.71
C VAL A 362 -6.61 4.77 6.33
N LYS A 363 -6.01 3.80 5.65
CA LYS A 363 -4.62 3.92 5.19
C LYS A 363 -4.44 5.13 4.28
N ARG A 364 -5.34 5.32 3.32
CA ARG A 364 -5.33 6.47 2.43
C ARG A 364 -5.48 7.78 3.16
N TYR A 365 -6.37 7.82 4.10
CA TYR A 365 -6.56 8.97 4.95
C TYR A 365 -5.26 9.35 5.67
N LEU A 366 -4.62 8.40 6.34
CA LEU A 366 -3.39 8.62 7.10
C LEU A 366 -2.17 8.95 6.22
N GLU A 367 -2.10 8.41 5.02
CA GLU A 367 -1.06 8.75 4.04
C GLU A 367 -1.16 10.22 3.61
N LEU A 368 -2.36 10.74 3.51
CA LEU A 368 -2.62 12.10 3.06
C LEU A 368 -2.58 13.14 4.20
N HIS A 369 -2.83 12.71 5.44
CA HIS A 369 -2.85 13.59 6.64
C HIS A 369 -2.04 12.99 7.78
N PRO A 370 -0.71 12.91 7.65
CA PRO A 370 0.11 12.34 8.72
C PRO A 370 0.07 13.12 10.05
N ASN A 371 -0.40 14.36 10.05
CA ASN A 371 -0.31 15.25 11.20
C ASN A 371 -1.62 16.03 11.53
N LYS A 372 -2.74 15.70 10.88
CA LYS A 372 -3.99 16.43 11.13
C LYS A 372 -5.15 15.48 11.38
N PRO A 373 -6.07 15.81 12.28
CA PRO A 373 -7.37 15.17 12.30
C PRO A 373 -8.11 15.39 10.96
N PRO A 374 -9.01 14.52 10.56
CA PRO A 374 -9.64 14.53 9.26
C PRO A 374 -10.65 15.66 9.11
N ASP A 375 -10.29 16.75 8.45
CA ASP A 375 -11.25 17.78 8.07
C ASP A 375 -12.09 17.42 6.84
N THR A 376 -11.72 16.41 6.06
CA THR A 376 -12.48 16.04 4.85
C THR A 376 -12.08 14.68 4.26
N PHE A 377 -13.01 14.05 3.57
CA PHE A 377 -12.86 12.86 2.73
C PHE A 377 -11.88 13.06 1.57
N ILE A 378 -10.61 12.76 1.76
CA ILE A 378 -9.54 13.03 0.80
C ILE A 378 -9.54 12.08 -0.37
N ASN A 379 -10.01 10.85 -0.16
CA ASN A 379 -10.22 9.95 -1.29
C ASN A 379 -11.29 10.47 -2.25
N LEU A 380 -12.21 11.32 -1.79
CA LEU A 380 -13.10 12.03 -2.68
C LEU A 380 -12.34 13.04 -3.54
N LYS A 381 -11.33 13.74 -3.02
CA LYS A 381 -10.53 14.68 -3.82
C LYS A 381 -9.75 13.98 -4.95
N LEU A 382 -9.18 12.79 -4.70
CA LEU A 382 -8.55 12.02 -5.77
C LEU A 382 -9.60 11.48 -6.75
N ILE A 383 -10.75 11.07 -6.25
CA ILE A 383 -11.88 10.63 -7.09
C ILE A 383 -12.41 11.81 -7.88
N ASP A 384 -12.64 12.97 -7.24
CA ASP A 384 -13.09 14.18 -7.91
C ASP A 384 -12.10 14.63 -8.97
N ALA A 385 -10.81 14.71 -8.64
CA ALA A 385 -9.76 14.97 -9.60
C ALA A 385 -9.75 13.95 -10.75
N SER A 386 -10.05 12.67 -10.46
CA SER A 386 -10.16 11.63 -11.49
C SER A 386 -11.39 11.79 -12.38
N PHE A 387 -12.49 12.31 -11.86
CA PHE A 387 -13.70 12.57 -12.65
C PHE A 387 -13.57 13.80 -13.58
N GLU A 388 -12.71 14.74 -13.20
CA GLU A 388 -12.47 15.96 -13.98
C GLU A 388 -11.44 15.77 -15.12
N LEU A 389 -10.85 14.56 -15.25
CA LEU A 389 -9.81 14.30 -16.22
C LEU A 389 -10.30 14.41 -17.68
N SER A 390 -9.56 15.18 -18.47
CA SER A 390 -9.71 15.27 -19.91
C SER A 390 -8.77 14.27 -20.61
N LEU A 391 -9.31 13.20 -21.20
CA LEU A 391 -8.49 12.18 -21.86
C LEU A 391 -7.61 12.74 -23.00
N PRO A 392 -8.07 13.68 -23.84
CA PRO A 392 -7.20 14.32 -24.83
C PRO A 392 -6.02 15.08 -24.19
N GLU A 393 -6.26 15.79 -23.08
CA GLU A 393 -5.21 16.55 -22.38
C GLU A 393 -4.18 15.61 -21.74
N ILE A 394 -4.61 14.51 -21.11
CA ILE A 394 -3.69 13.48 -20.56
C ILE A 394 -2.76 12.98 -21.67
N ASN A 395 -3.27 12.74 -22.87
CA ASN A 395 -2.48 12.25 -23.99
C ASN A 395 -1.43 13.28 -24.44
N ILE A 396 -1.79 14.55 -24.49
CA ILE A 396 -0.88 15.66 -24.80
C ILE A 396 0.19 15.81 -23.71
N MET A 397 -0.21 15.72 -22.44
CA MET A 397 0.66 15.93 -21.31
C MET A 397 1.45 14.67 -20.89
N ALA A 398 1.23 13.52 -21.53
CA ALA A 398 1.83 12.26 -21.12
C ALA A 398 3.37 12.33 -20.99
N LYS A 399 4.04 13.12 -21.83
CA LYS A 399 5.49 13.34 -21.78
C LYS A 399 5.95 14.09 -20.52
N GLU A 400 5.11 14.97 -19.97
CA GLU A 400 5.39 15.72 -18.75
C GLU A 400 5.04 14.91 -17.51
N ILE A 401 4.01 14.08 -17.61
CA ILE A 401 3.49 13.24 -16.53
C ILE A 401 4.40 12.03 -16.28
N LEU A 402 4.86 11.36 -17.34
CA LEU A 402 5.68 10.16 -17.25
C LEU A 402 7.18 10.52 -17.31
N PRO A 403 8.00 10.07 -16.33
CA PRO A 403 9.43 10.33 -16.34
C PRO A 403 10.12 9.72 -17.56
N GLU A 404 11.34 10.16 -17.84
CA GLU A 404 12.14 9.54 -18.90
C GLU A 404 12.50 8.10 -18.54
N PRO A 405 12.56 7.19 -19.53
CA PRO A 405 12.95 5.79 -19.30
C PRO A 405 14.28 5.64 -18.59
N SER A 406 15.23 6.56 -18.81
CA SER A 406 16.53 6.59 -18.14
C SER A 406 16.46 6.82 -16.63
N LYS A 407 15.31 7.32 -16.13
CA LYS A 407 15.06 7.52 -14.69
C LYS A 407 14.41 6.31 -14.02
N LEU A 408 14.10 5.27 -14.77
CA LEU A 408 13.51 4.06 -14.22
C LEU A 408 14.60 3.14 -13.70
N ILE A 409 14.33 2.48 -12.57
CA ILE A 409 15.09 1.32 -12.14
C ILE A 409 14.49 0.07 -12.78
N SER A 410 15.35 -0.77 -13.33
CA SER A 410 14.98 -2.08 -13.85
C SER A 410 15.46 -3.18 -12.91
N ILE A 411 14.58 -4.13 -12.59
CA ILE A 411 14.87 -5.27 -11.74
C ILE A 411 14.57 -6.53 -12.52
N ILE A 412 15.61 -7.34 -12.74
CA ILE A 412 15.54 -8.57 -13.52
C ILE A 412 15.89 -9.72 -12.58
N ILE A 413 14.97 -10.67 -12.43
CA ILE A 413 15.16 -11.83 -11.54
C ILE A 413 14.99 -13.10 -12.34
N GLY A 414 16.06 -13.83 -12.56
CA GLY A 414 16.15 -15.00 -13.43
C GLY A 414 16.95 -14.70 -14.69
N GLY A 415 17.00 -15.67 -15.61
CA GLY A 415 17.67 -15.58 -16.90
C GLY A 415 19.18 -15.46 -16.83
N LYS A 416 19.81 -15.49 -18.02
CA LYS A 416 21.25 -15.27 -18.18
C LYS A 416 21.56 -13.77 -18.23
N ILE A 417 22.77 -13.41 -17.84
CA ILE A 417 23.28 -12.06 -18.06
C ILE A 417 23.35 -11.79 -19.57
N ASN A 418 22.70 -10.72 -19.99
CA ASN A 418 22.81 -10.21 -21.37
C ASN A 418 23.93 -9.14 -21.38
N SER A 419 25.05 -9.46 -22.06
CA SER A 419 26.20 -8.56 -22.14
C SER A 419 25.84 -7.21 -22.77
N LYS A 420 25.03 -7.20 -23.84
CA LYS A 420 24.58 -5.98 -24.50
C LYS A 420 23.81 -5.04 -23.54
N ILE A 421 22.91 -5.59 -22.72
CA ILE A 421 22.19 -4.81 -21.73
C ILE A 421 23.12 -4.33 -20.62
N LYS A 422 24.03 -5.18 -20.15
CA LYS A 422 25.00 -4.83 -19.12
C LYS A 422 25.97 -3.74 -19.59
N ASP A 423 26.54 -3.89 -20.80
CA ASP A 423 27.56 -2.99 -21.29
C ASP A 423 27.01 -1.63 -21.74
N ASN A 424 25.74 -1.59 -22.16
CA ASN A 424 25.05 -0.35 -22.54
C ASN A 424 24.50 0.45 -21.34
N ASN A 425 24.54 -0.11 -20.12
CA ASN A 425 24.02 0.58 -18.94
C ASN A 425 25.14 0.94 -17.98
N LYS A 426 25.39 2.25 -17.83
CA LYS A 426 26.39 2.79 -16.91
C LYS A 426 26.15 2.34 -15.46
N PHE A 427 24.90 2.20 -15.07
CA PHE A 427 24.49 1.82 -13.71
C PHE A 427 23.91 0.41 -13.70
N TYR A 428 24.79 -0.59 -13.54
CA TYR A 428 24.43 -2.00 -13.48
C TYR A 428 24.94 -2.62 -12.18
N CYS A 429 24.03 -3.28 -11.44
CA CYS A 429 24.38 -4.04 -10.24
C CYS A 429 23.92 -5.50 -10.36
N GLN A 430 24.88 -6.43 -10.36
CA GLN A 430 24.56 -7.83 -10.21
C GLN A 430 24.22 -8.12 -8.73
N LEU A 431 22.98 -8.53 -8.46
CA LEU A 431 22.51 -8.85 -7.12
C LEU A 431 23.02 -10.24 -6.72
N PRO A 432 23.82 -10.38 -5.63
CA PRO A 432 24.25 -11.68 -5.15
C PRO A 432 23.06 -12.49 -4.61
N LYS A 433 23.13 -13.83 -4.76
CA LYS A 433 22.16 -14.73 -4.14
C LYS A 433 22.13 -14.51 -2.62
N ASN A 434 20.94 -14.51 -2.04
CA ASN A 434 20.69 -14.31 -0.60
C ASN A 434 20.92 -12.87 -0.06
N GLN A 435 21.28 -11.90 -0.90
CA GLN A 435 21.27 -10.49 -0.51
C GLN A 435 19.89 -9.85 -0.78
N PRO A 436 19.45 -8.91 0.06
CA PRO A 436 18.25 -8.12 -0.23
C PRO A 436 18.52 -7.17 -1.41
N ILE A 437 17.46 -6.76 -2.10
CA ILE A 437 17.54 -5.80 -3.22
C ILE A 437 18.17 -4.48 -2.80
N GLU A 438 18.01 -4.10 -1.53
CA GLU A 438 18.58 -2.91 -0.90
C GLU A 438 20.11 -2.83 -1.06
N PHE A 439 20.80 -3.99 -1.11
CA PHE A 439 22.22 -4.04 -1.38
C PHE A 439 22.60 -3.34 -2.70
N CYS A 440 21.87 -3.65 -3.77
CA CYS A 440 22.10 -3.02 -5.07
C CYS A 440 21.55 -1.59 -5.12
N LEU A 441 20.41 -1.30 -4.48
CA LEU A 441 19.87 0.05 -4.42
C LEU A 441 20.88 1.04 -3.80
N LYS A 442 21.48 0.69 -2.67
CA LYS A 442 22.52 1.49 -2.02
C LYS A 442 23.76 1.67 -2.91
N LYS A 443 24.19 0.59 -3.57
CA LYS A 443 25.35 0.65 -4.47
C LYS A 443 25.11 1.57 -5.67
N LEU A 444 23.92 1.51 -6.25
CA LEU A 444 23.54 2.38 -7.37
C LEU A 444 23.39 3.84 -6.95
N SER A 445 22.79 4.13 -5.78
CA SER A 445 22.69 5.50 -5.25
C SER A 445 24.06 6.13 -5.07
N VAL A 446 25.01 5.43 -4.41
CA VAL A 446 26.40 5.94 -4.23
C VAL A 446 27.09 6.19 -5.57
N ALA A 447 26.88 5.30 -6.56
CA ALA A 447 27.45 5.48 -7.89
C ALA A 447 26.90 6.70 -8.63
N GLN A 448 25.64 7.09 -8.39
CA GLN A 448 25.02 8.24 -9.01
C GLN A 448 25.42 9.57 -8.36
N ASP A 449 25.66 9.57 -7.06
CA ASP A 449 26.13 10.76 -6.32
C ASP A 449 27.56 11.18 -6.72
N LEU A 450 28.31 10.30 -7.39
CA LEU A 450 29.67 10.55 -7.86
C LEU A 450 29.76 11.15 -9.26
N PHE A 451 28.61 11.35 -9.93
CA PHE A 451 28.52 11.85 -11.31
C PHE A 451 27.53 12.98 -11.44
#